data_e143bb379e90fb7fe3a738086b445a5a
#
_entry.id   e143bb379e90fb7fe3a738086b445a5a
#
_cell.length_a   1.000
_cell.length_b   1.000
_cell.length_c   1.000
_cell.angle_alpha   90.00
_cell.angle_beta   90.00
_cell.angle_gamma   90.00
#
_symmetry.space_group_name_H-M   'P 1'
#
loop_
_entity.id
_entity.type
_entity.pdbx_description
1 polymer ?
#
loop_
_entity_poly.entity_id
_entity_poly.type
_entity_poly.pdbx_seq_one_letter_code
_entity_poly.pdbx_strand_id
1 'polypeptide(L)'
;MDTTTELYHKKFFKNVIEQTIIQDCINEYYGIGSYDTSLMNKSVNISEATLNKILPILGEMLGLEWKHVGGNYYRHFSSYLPHTDFKEEWVESVNVVMPLEIKEYKGTTPPHLVVFDQWYEQQHVTWCLDTPVKYYKDNTGMKGRPCDYDNVNGLTGVSISNDLYQYLDWKDEEQWFGLSGDVFLFEPTSIMVFDNRYIHATSSFKGDKLGLSLRFMNLLHY
;
A
#
# COMPACT_ATOMS: atom_id res chain seq x y z
N MET A 1 2.73 31.68 -1.91
CA MET A 1 2.75 31.03 -0.58
C MET A 1 2.95 29.57 -0.86
N ASP A 2 4.15 29.09 -0.60
CA ASP A 2 4.51 27.67 -0.81
C ASP A 2 3.95 26.89 0.38
N THR A 3 2.72 26.42 0.27
CA THR A 3 2.14 25.50 1.25
C THR A 3 2.55 24.11 0.86
N THR A 4 3.81 23.75 1.08
CA THR A 4 4.21 22.36 1.10
C THR A 4 3.48 21.71 2.27
N THR A 5 2.39 21.03 2.00
CA THR A 5 1.65 20.26 3.00
C THR A 5 2.58 19.21 3.57
N GLU A 6 2.77 19.22 4.89
CA GLU A 6 3.65 18.27 5.56
C GLU A 6 3.13 16.83 5.31
N LEU A 7 4.05 15.94 4.94
CA LEU A 7 3.71 14.53 4.73
C LEU A 7 3.40 13.85 6.07
N TYR A 8 2.36 13.02 6.09
CA TYR A 8 2.13 12.17 7.25
C TYR A 8 3.25 11.13 7.39
N HIS A 9 3.90 11.08 8.56
CA HIS A 9 5.00 10.17 8.80
C HIS A 9 4.55 8.69 8.72
N LYS A 10 5.39 7.87 8.12
CA LYS A 10 5.21 6.41 8.10
C LYS A 10 5.21 5.85 9.53
N LYS A 11 4.20 5.07 9.88
CA LYS A 11 4.07 4.44 11.20
C LYS A 11 3.74 2.97 11.05
N PHE A 12 4.34 2.18 11.93
CA PHE A 12 4.06 0.75 12.04
C PHE A 12 3.64 0.41 13.46
N PHE A 13 2.46 -0.18 13.60
CA PHE A 13 1.89 -0.57 14.87
C PHE A 13 1.73 -2.09 14.90
N LYS A 14 2.28 -2.74 15.93
CA LYS A 14 2.19 -4.19 16.11
C LYS A 14 1.12 -4.54 17.14
N ASN A 15 0.42 -5.65 16.87
CA ASN A 15 -0.56 -6.22 17.82
C ASN A 15 -1.64 -5.23 18.26
N VAL A 16 -2.15 -4.41 17.35
CA VAL A 16 -3.15 -3.38 17.65
C VAL A 16 -4.57 -3.78 17.22
N ILE A 17 -4.71 -4.81 16.39
CA ILE A 17 -6.00 -5.35 15.97
C ILE A 17 -6.22 -6.72 16.62
N GLU A 18 -7.38 -6.90 17.22
CA GLU A 18 -7.76 -8.20 17.78
C GLU A 18 -7.88 -9.27 16.71
N GLN A 19 -7.43 -10.49 17.03
CA GLN A 19 -7.49 -11.63 16.10
C GLN A 19 -8.93 -11.96 15.66
N THR A 20 -9.91 -11.68 16.49
CA THR A 20 -11.34 -11.84 16.17
C THR A 20 -11.78 -10.94 15.03
N ILE A 21 -11.33 -9.68 15.01
CA ILE A 21 -11.61 -8.73 13.93
C ILE A 21 -10.93 -9.15 12.63
N ILE A 22 -9.68 -9.61 12.73
CA ILE A 22 -8.96 -10.18 11.58
C ILE A 22 -9.74 -11.35 10.99
N GLN A 23 -10.22 -12.27 11.84
CA GLN A 23 -11.00 -13.43 11.39
C GLN A 23 -12.34 -13.01 10.76
N ASP A 24 -13.01 -12.01 11.30
CA ASP A 24 -14.24 -11.46 10.71
C ASP A 24 -13.98 -10.89 9.30
N CYS A 25 -12.89 -10.14 9.12
CA CYS A 25 -12.46 -9.64 7.80
C CYS A 25 -12.19 -10.79 6.82
N ILE A 26 -11.48 -11.81 7.25
CA ILE A 26 -11.18 -13.00 6.46
C ILE A 26 -12.48 -13.73 6.04
N ASN A 27 -13.39 -13.94 6.99
CA ASN A 27 -14.67 -14.59 6.73
C ASN A 27 -15.55 -13.78 5.77
N GLU A 28 -15.58 -12.45 5.93
CA GLU A 28 -16.29 -11.57 5.01
C GLU A 28 -15.71 -11.68 3.59
N TYR A 29 -14.40 -11.53 3.44
CA TYR A 29 -13.76 -11.64 2.14
C TYR A 29 -14.10 -12.96 1.44
N TYR A 30 -14.00 -14.07 2.17
CA TYR A 30 -14.29 -15.39 1.61
C TYR A 30 -15.79 -15.65 1.44
N GLY A 31 -16.67 -15.01 2.22
CA GLY A 31 -18.11 -15.10 2.13
C GLY A 31 -18.72 -14.37 0.93
N ILE A 32 -18.04 -13.35 0.40
CA ILE A 32 -18.48 -12.60 -0.80
C ILE A 32 -18.42 -13.43 -2.10
N GLY A 33 -17.83 -14.62 -2.03
CA GLY A 33 -18.13 -15.72 -2.98
C GLY A 33 -17.53 -15.59 -4.37
N SER A 34 -16.47 -14.85 -4.59
CA SER A 34 -15.87 -14.76 -5.91
C SER A 34 -14.44 -15.31 -5.95
N TYR A 35 -14.35 -16.64 -5.85
CA TYR A 35 -13.08 -17.36 -5.96
C TYR A 35 -12.70 -17.68 -7.39
N ASP A 36 -12.60 -16.69 -8.22
CA ASP A 36 -11.86 -16.90 -9.45
C ASP A 36 -10.37 -16.70 -9.13
N THR A 37 -9.69 -17.83 -8.90
CA THR A 37 -8.24 -17.87 -8.67
C THR A 37 -7.45 -17.42 -9.90
N SER A 38 -8.10 -17.27 -11.06
CA SER A 38 -7.51 -16.83 -12.31
C SER A 38 -7.28 -15.29 -12.36
N LEU A 39 -7.93 -14.54 -11.47
CA LEU A 39 -7.79 -13.10 -11.42
C LEU A 39 -6.75 -12.71 -10.35
N MET A 40 -5.53 -12.47 -10.78
CA MET A 40 -4.51 -11.77 -9.99
C MET A 40 -5.08 -10.42 -9.50
N ASN A 41 -4.90 -10.13 -8.20
CA ASN A 41 -5.18 -8.81 -7.61
C ASN A 41 -6.66 -8.39 -7.60
N LYS A 42 -7.53 -9.26 -7.12
CA LYS A 42 -8.94 -8.91 -6.96
C LYS A 42 -9.15 -7.98 -5.77
N SER A 43 -9.75 -6.84 -6.05
CA SER A 43 -10.20 -5.87 -5.08
C SER A 43 -11.68 -6.09 -4.75
N VAL A 44 -12.02 -6.14 -3.46
CA VAL A 44 -13.40 -6.35 -2.97
C VAL A 44 -13.70 -5.30 -1.92
N ASN A 45 -14.85 -4.63 -2.02
CA ASN A 45 -15.25 -3.62 -1.05
C ASN A 45 -15.53 -4.26 0.31
N ILE A 46 -15.13 -3.56 1.37
CA ILE A 46 -15.45 -3.91 2.74
C ILE A 46 -16.90 -3.48 3.09
N SER A 47 -17.59 -4.27 3.91
CA SER A 47 -18.94 -3.92 4.38
C SER A 47 -18.91 -2.87 5.49
N GLU A 48 -20.02 -2.14 5.63
CA GLU A 48 -20.22 -1.22 6.76
C GLU A 48 -20.14 -1.94 8.12
N ALA A 49 -20.62 -3.17 8.20
CA ALA A 49 -20.61 -3.95 9.45
C ALA A 49 -19.18 -4.21 9.93
N THR A 50 -18.27 -4.54 9.02
CA THR A 50 -16.87 -4.76 9.35
C THR A 50 -16.13 -3.44 9.58
N LEU A 51 -16.42 -2.41 8.78
CA LEU A 51 -15.89 -1.07 9.01
C LEU A 51 -16.20 -0.55 10.42
N ASN A 52 -17.43 -0.71 10.89
CA ASN A 52 -17.85 -0.26 12.22
C ASN A 52 -17.10 -0.94 13.38
N LYS A 53 -16.45 -2.09 13.15
CA LYS A 53 -15.56 -2.73 14.13
C LYS A 53 -14.14 -2.16 14.10
N ILE A 54 -13.68 -1.74 12.95
CA ILE A 54 -12.29 -1.30 12.71
C ILE A 54 -12.14 0.20 12.97
N LEU A 55 -13.09 1.02 12.51
CA LEU A 55 -12.99 2.47 12.55
C LEU A 55 -12.77 3.05 13.95
N PRO A 56 -13.39 2.54 15.04
CA PRO A 56 -13.10 3.06 16.39
C PRO A 56 -11.62 2.91 16.77
N ILE A 57 -11.01 1.76 16.44
CA ILE A 57 -9.59 1.48 16.75
C ILE A 57 -8.70 2.44 15.97
N LEU A 58 -8.99 2.59 14.68
CA LEU A 58 -8.21 3.49 13.82
C LEU A 58 -8.41 4.96 14.20
N GLY A 59 -9.61 5.34 14.64
CA GLY A 59 -9.90 6.69 15.13
C GLY A 59 -9.06 7.06 16.35
N GLU A 60 -8.87 6.13 17.29
CA GLU A 60 -7.97 6.32 18.44
C GLU A 60 -6.50 6.45 18.02
N MET A 61 -6.10 5.72 16.98
CA MET A 61 -4.71 5.71 16.51
C MET A 61 -4.35 6.91 15.63
N LEU A 62 -5.27 7.33 14.77
CA LEU A 62 -5.05 8.41 13.80
C LEU A 62 -5.43 9.79 14.34
N GLY A 63 -6.37 9.84 15.30
CA GLY A 63 -7.00 11.05 15.78
C GLY A 63 -8.38 11.26 15.15
N LEU A 64 -9.19 12.12 15.79
CA LEU A 64 -10.58 12.37 15.40
C LEU A 64 -10.72 13.22 14.13
N GLU A 65 -9.66 13.86 13.69
CA GLU A 65 -9.60 14.69 12.49
C GLU A 65 -9.61 13.88 11.17
N TRP A 66 -9.48 12.56 11.25
CA TRP A 66 -9.41 11.70 10.06
C TRP A 66 -10.76 11.08 9.72
N LYS A 67 -11.20 11.25 8.47
CA LYS A 67 -12.42 10.67 7.91
C LYS A 67 -12.09 9.53 6.97
N HIS A 68 -12.70 8.37 7.17
CA HIS A 68 -12.67 7.27 6.22
C HIS A 68 -13.34 7.67 4.88
N VAL A 69 -12.65 7.47 3.77
CA VAL A 69 -13.12 7.83 2.43
C VAL A 69 -13.19 6.65 1.46
N GLY A 70 -12.68 5.50 1.82
CA GLY A 70 -12.77 4.30 1.02
C GLY A 70 -11.79 3.22 1.46
N GLY A 71 -11.95 2.05 0.87
CA GLY A 71 -11.06 0.92 1.13
C GLY A 71 -11.57 -0.37 0.51
N ASN A 72 -10.67 -1.32 0.45
CA ASN A 72 -10.96 -2.61 -0.16
C ASN A 72 -10.05 -3.71 0.38
N TYR A 73 -10.56 -4.92 0.37
CA TYR A 73 -9.73 -6.11 0.46
C TYR A 73 -8.90 -6.28 -0.81
N TYR A 74 -7.68 -6.76 -0.65
CA TYR A 74 -6.83 -7.14 -1.77
C TYR A 74 -6.16 -8.49 -1.50
N ARG A 75 -6.04 -9.29 -2.54
CA ARG A 75 -5.33 -10.58 -2.49
C ARG A 75 -4.26 -10.61 -3.54
N HIS A 76 -3.02 -10.86 -3.11
CA HIS A 76 -1.87 -10.87 -3.98
C HIS A 76 -1.18 -12.24 -3.97
N PHE A 77 -0.75 -12.69 -5.15
CA PHE A 77 -0.02 -13.94 -5.34
C PHE A 77 1.45 -13.71 -5.69
N SER A 78 1.82 -12.48 -5.92
CA SER A 78 3.19 -12.06 -6.25
C SER A 78 3.43 -10.65 -5.74
N SER A 79 4.64 -10.15 -5.91
CA SER A 79 4.99 -8.74 -5.73
C SER A 79 4.07 -7.81 -6.52
N TYR A 80 3.97 -6.60 -6.02
CA TYR A 80 3.24 -5.54 -6.68
C TYR A 80 4.17 -4.36 -6.94
N LEU A 81 4.02 -3.74 -8.12
CA LEU A 81 4.85 -2.64 -8.60
C LEU A 81 4.87 -1.45 -7.63
N PRO A 82 5.97 -0.72 -7.50
CA PRO A 82 6.00 0.55 -6.80
C PRO A 82 5.01 1.53 -7.41
N HIS A 83 4.19 2.14 -6.57
CA HIS A 83 3.13 3.06 -6.97
C HIS A 83 2.79 4.01 -5.85
N THR A 84 1.98 5.02 -6.16
CA THR A 84 1.29 5.87 -5.19
C THR A 84 -0.21 5.60 -5.25
N ASP A 85 -0.90 5.83 -4.14
CA ASP A 85 -2.37 5.76 -4.07
C ASP A 85 -3.03 7.16 -4.09
N PHE A 86 -2.25 8.19 -4.38
CA PHE A 86 -2.69 9.58 -4.37
C PHE A 86 -3.77 9.85 -5.41
N LYS A 87 -4.76 10.64 -5.02
CA LYS A 87 -5.76 11.24 -5.89
C LYS A 87 -5.83 12.73 -5.61
N GLU A 88 -6.00 13.53 -6.66
CA GLU A 88 -6.04 14.99 -6.55
C GLU A 88 -7.12 15.50 -5.57
N GLU A 89 -8.24 14.81 -5.48
CA GLU A 89 -9.29 15.12 -4.51
C GLU A 89 -8.96 14.74 -3.06
N TRP A 90 -7.83 14.07 -2.82
CA TRP A 90 -7.39 13.59 -1.50
C TRP A 90 -6.10 14.28 -1.05
N VAL A 91 -6.13 15.61 -0.90
CA VAL A 91 -4.94 16.43 -0.63
C VAL A 91 -4.34 16.05 0.68
N GLU A 92 -4.74 15.69 1.68
CA GLU A 92 -4.11 15.17 2.90
C GLU A 92 -4.75 13.84 3.26
N SER A 93 -4.17 12.82 2.77
CA SER A 93 -4.74 11.48 2.93
C SER A 93 -3.68 10.46 3.31
N VAL A 94 -4.10 9.48 4.09
CA VAL A 94 -3.25 8.36 4.48
C VAL A 94 -3.85 7.03 4.05
N ASN A 95 -2.97 6.11 3.74
CA ASN A 95 -3.23 4.70 3.60
C ASN A 95 -3.05 4.01 4.94
N VAL A 96 -3.99 3.16 5.28
CA VAL A 96 -3.91 2.21 6.39
C VAL A 96 -3.94 0.81 5.80
N VAL A 97 -2.82 0.11 5.86
CA VAL A 97 -2.69 -1.25 5.38
C VAL A 97 -2.74 -2.21 6.56
N MET A 98 -3.70 -3.13 6.52
CA MET A 98 -3.89 -4.18 7.52
C MET A 98 -3.63 -5.55 6.89
N PRO A 99 -2.53 -6.22 7.24
CA PRO A 99 -2.32 -7.63 6.93
C PRO A 99 -3.38 -8.50 7.58
N LEU A 100 -4.01 -9.40 6.83
CA LEU A 100 -5.04 -10.30 7.35
C LEU A 100 -4.57 -11.75 7.38
N GLU A 101 -4.05 -12.25 6.28
CA GLU A 101 -3.68 -13.65 6.14
C GLU A 101 -2.49 -13.83 5.19
N ILE A 102 -1.61 -14.77 5.54
CA ILE A 102 -0.62 -15.34 4.64
C ILE A 102 -0.90 -16.82 4.59
N LYS A 103 -1.51 -17.31 3.51
CA LYS A 103 -1.80 -18.75 3.35
C LYS A 103 -0.57 -19.53 2.95
N GLU A 104 0.22 -18.97 2.05
CA GLU A 104 1.37 -19.65 1.48
C GLU A 104 2.37 -18.60 1.03
N TYR A 105 3.66 -18.85 1.23
CA TYR A 105 4.70 -18.17 0.49
C TYR A 105 5.81 -19.16 0.13
N LYS A 106 6.35 -18.98 -1.08
CA LYS A 106 7.45 -19.79 -1.61
C LYS A 106 8.70 -18.92 -1.63
N GLY A 107 9.57 -19.14 -0.68
CA GLY A 107 10.81 -18.37 -0.56
C GLY A 107 11.32 -18.33 0.86
N THR A 108 12.49 -17.74 1.04
CA THR A 108 13.14 -17.59 2.35
C THR A 108 12.69 -16.33 3.09
N THR A 109 12.15 -15.36 2.37
CA THR A 109 11.75 -14.07 2.92
C THR A 109 10.23 -13.97 2.95
N PRO A 110 9.60 -13.73 4.12
CA PRO A 110 8.17 -13.49 4.21
C PRO A 110 7.78 -12.22 3.45
N PRO A 111 6.50 -12.05 3.10
CA PRO A 111 6.05 -10.85 2.42
C PRO A 111 6.22 -9.60 3.30
N HIS A 112 6.62 -8.51 2.67
CA HIS A 112 6.77 -7.19 3.29
C HIS A 112 6.03 -6.13 2.46
N LEU A 113 5.77 -4.99 3.07
CA LEU A 113 5.47 -3.74 2.40
C LEU A 113 6.72 -2.86 2.46
N VAL A 114 7.12 -2.35 1.32
CA VAL A 114 8.21 -1.36 1.22
C VAL A 114 7.58 -0.01 0.98
N VAL A 115 7.86 0.97 1.85
CA VAL A 115 7.38 2.35 1.71
C VAL A 115 8.61 3.24 1.59
N PHE A 116 8.78 3.84 0.42
CA PHE A 116 9.91 4.69 0.13
C PHE A 116 9.80 6.03 0.85
N ASP A 117 10.92 6.76 0.99
CA ASP A 117 10.96 8.12 1.52
C ASP A 117 10.58 9.14 0.43
N GLN A 118 10.57 8.70 -0.81
CA GLN A 118 10.23 9.48 -1.98
C GLN A 118 8.72 9.48 -2.19
N TRP A 119 8.22 10.61 -2.68
CA TRP A 119 6.79 10.81 -2.90
C TRP A 119 6.51 11.50 -4.23
N TYR A 120 5.24 11.45 -4.64
CA TYR A 120 4.79 11.99 -5.91
C TYR A 120 3.36 12.53 -5.79
N GLU A 121 3.14 13.77 -6.23
CA GLU A 121 1.88 14.51 -6.05
C GLU A 121 0.97 14.49 -7.29
N GLN A 122 1.15 13.54 -8.19
CA GLN A 122 0.23 13.36 -9.31
C GLN A 122 -0.64 12.12 -9.11
N GLN A 123 -1.82 12.18 -9.72
CA GLN A 123 -2.83 11.14 -9.60
C GLN A 123 -2.27 9.77 -9.96
N HIS A 124 -2.30 8.87 -9.01
CA HIS A 124 -1.97 7.45 -9.10
C HIS A 124 -0.93 7.10 -10.16
N VAL A 125 0.30 7.16 -9.78
CA VAL A 125 1.42 6.85 -10.66
C VAL A 125 2.10 5.56 -10.23
N THR A 126 2.77 4.93 -11.16
CA THR A 126 3.62 3.78 -10.87
C THR A 126 5.04 4.11 -11.25
N TRP A 127 5.93 3.87 -10.30
CA TRP A 127 7.35 3.99 -10.52
C TRP A 127 7.81 2.87 -11.44
N CYS A 128 8.16 3.22 -12.65
CA CYS A 128 8.84 2.32 -13.56
C CYS A 128 9.36 3.11 -14.78
N LEU A 129 10.66 3.18 -14.93
CA LEU A 129 11.30 3.91 -16.03
C LEU A 129 11.03 3.27 -17.40
N ASP A 130 10.84 1.95 -17.47
CA ASP A 130 10.76 1.22 -18.73
C ASP A 130 9.62 0.20 -18.82
N THR A 131 8.61 0.28 -17.97
CA THR A 131 7.49 -0.64 -18.11
C THR A 131 6.65 -0.24 -19.32
N PRO A 132 6.55 -1.08 -20.36
CA PRO A 132 5.66 -0.80 -21.46
C PRO A 132 4.25 -0.55 -20.93
N VAL A 133 3.59 0.48 -21.44
CA VAL A 133 2.18 0.84 -21.13
C VAL A 133 1.26 -0.39 -21.20
N LYS A 134 1.65 -1.42 -21.89
CA LYS A 134 0.98 -2.71 -22.00
C LYS A 134 0.87 -3.47 -20.67
N TYR A 135 1.88 -3.39 -19.80
CA TYR A 135 1.87 -4.06 -18.50
C TYR A 135 0.78 -3.51 -17.56
N TYR A 136 0.47 -2.22 -17.67
CA TYR A 136 -0.58 -1.56 -16.89
C TYR A 136 -1.99 -1.91 -17.33
N LYS A 137 -2.19 -2.09 -18.64
CA LYS A 137 -3.51 -2.38 -19.20
C LYS A 137 -3.97 -3.81 -18.94
N ASP A 138 -3.04 -4.76 -18.94
CA ASP A 138 -3.39 -6.16 -19.04
C ASP A 138 -3.45 -6.88 -17.70
N ASN A 139 -2.77 -6.40 -16.65
CA ASN A 139 -2.61 -7.15 -15.40
C ASN A 139 -3.28 -6.55 -14.16
N THR A 140 -3.55 -5.25 -14.11
CA THR A 140 -4.03 -4.63 -12.88
C THR A 140 -5.34 -3.87 -13.01
N GLY A 141 -5.81 -3.60 -14.22
CA GLY A 141 -6.96 -2.69 -14.43
C GLY A 141 -6.67 -1.25 -13.98
N MET A 142 -5.48 -0.98 -13.49
CA MET A 142 -5.06 0.34 -13.02
C MET A 142 -4.77 1.25 -14.19
N LYS A 143 -5.38 2.43 -14.18
CA LYS A 143 -5.10 3.51 -15.15
C LYS A 143 -3.91 4.37 -14.70
N GLY A 144 -2.91 3.77 -14.04
CA GLY A 144 -1.72 4.47 -13.60
C GLY A 144 -0.94 5.06 -14.77
N ARG A 145 -0.35 6.22 -14.57
CA ARG A 145 0.61 6.81 -15.51
C ARG A 145 2.01 6.37 -15.10
N PRO A 146 2.95 6.20 -16.04
CA PRO A 146 4.36 6.09 -15.68
C PRO A 146 4.77 7.28 -14.83
N CYS A 147 5.54 7.04 -13.78
CA CYS A 147 6.11 8.11 -12.98
C CYS A 147 7.14 8.85 -13.83
N ASP A 148 7.00 10.17 -13.90
CA ASP A 148 8.04 11.01 -14.44
C ASP A 148 9.11 11.20 -13.36
N TYR A 149 10.30 10.68 -13.61
CA TYR A 149 11.43 10.69 -12.69
C TYR A 149 11.75 12.12 -12.19
N ASP A 150 11.67 13.09 -13.10
CA ASP A 150 12.01 14.50 -12.79
C ASP A 150 11.03 15.14 -11.79
N ASN A 151 9.84 14.56 -11.62
CA ASN A 151 8.81 15.04 -10.71
C ASN A 151 8.72 14.25 -9.40
N VAL A 152 9.60 13.28 -9.17
CA VAL A 152 9.67 12.56 -7.89
C VAL A 152 10.40 13.41 -6.87
N ASN A 153 9.76 13.61 -5.73
CA ASN A 153 10.32 14.39 -4.65
C ASN A 153 11.21 13.54 -3.75
N GLY A 154 12.25 14.17 -3.18
CA GLY A 154 13.10 13.53 -2.17
C GLY A 154 14.12 12.53 -2.72
N LEU A 155 14.41 12.51 -4.02
CA LEU A 155 15.46 11.65 -4.58
C LEU A 155 16.83 12.02 -3.99
N THR A 156 17.52 11.01 -3.48
CA THR A 156 18.84 11.21 -2.84
C THR A 156 19.98 11.24 -3.84
N GLY A 157 19.78 10.75 -5.05
CA GLY A 157 20.82 10.61 -6.07
C GLY A 157 21.87 9.53 -5.76
N VAL A 158 21.58 8.63 -4.81
CA VAL A 158 22.44 7.51 -4.45
C VAL A 158 21.75 6.18 -4.78
N SER A 159 22.54 5.15 -5.02
CA SER A 159 22.00 3.81 -5.23
C SER A 159 21.25 3.33 -4.00
N ILE A 160 20.21 2.53 -4.23
CA ILE A 160 19.45 1.89 -3.15
C ILE A 160 20.37 1.04 -2.26
N SER A 161 20.11 1.02 -0.96
CA SER A 161 20.89 0.19 -0.05
C SER A 161 20.65 -1.30 -0.31
N ASN A 162 21.67 -2.13 -0.12
CA ASN A 162 21.56 -3.58 -0.24
C ASN A 162 20.47 -4.15 0.67
N ASP A 163 20.27 -3.56 1.84
CA ASP A 163 19.27 -4.00 2.80
C ASP A 163 17.84 -3.81 2.26
N LEU A 164 17.58 -2.77 1.50
CA LEU A 164 16.29 -2.54 0.85
C LEU A 164 16.15 -3.36 -0.44
N TYR A 165 17.23 -3.41 -1.22
CA TYR A 165 17.26 -4.07 -2.52
C TYR A 165 16.89 -5.56 -2.46
N GLN A 166 17.25 -6.28 -1.39
CA GLN A 166 16.89 -7.68 -1.21
C GLN A 166 15.38 -7.96 -1.18
N TYR A 167 14.57 -6.93 -0.91
CA TYR A 167 13.10 -7.03 -0.86
C TYR A 167 12.42 -6.74 -2.19
N LEU A 168 13.15 -6.37 -3.23
CA LEU A 168 12.59 -5.91 -4.49
C LEU A 168 12.81 -6.95 -5.59
N ASP A 169 11.79 -7.14 -6.44
CA ASP A 169 11.85 -8.10 -7.55
C ASP A 169 12.71 -7.63 -8.71
N TRP A 170 12.76 -6.33 -8.94
CA TRP A 170 13.56 -5.77 -10.01
C TRP A 170 14.99 -5.56 -9.55
N LYS A 171 15.89 -6.13 -10.32
CA LYS A 171 17.32 -6.12 -10.03
C LYS A 171 18.11 -5.14 -10.91
N ASP A 172 17.42 -4.26 -11.58
CA ASP A 172 18.03 -3.19 -12.35
C ASP A 172 18.29 -2.01 -11.38
N GLU A 173 19.56 -1.78 -11.07
CA GLU A 173 19.98 -0.74 -10.15
C GLU A 173 19.57 0.66 -10.63
N GLU A 174 19.47 0.88 -11.94
CA GLU A 174 19.05 2.16 -12.50
C GLU A 174 17.60 2.49 -12.14
N GLN A 175 16.73 1.48 -12.03
CA GLN A 175 15.33 1.67 -11.67
C GLN A 175 15.12 2.09 -10.21
N TRP A 176 16.08 1.79 -9.35
CA TRP A 176 16.01 2.09 -7.92
C TRP A 176 16.92 3.25 -7.50
N PHE A 177 17.56 3.88 -8.47
CA PHE A 177 18.49 4.99 -8.21
C PHE A 177 17.79 6.13 -7.47
N GLY A 178 18.39 6.58 -6.38
CA GLY A 178 17.89 7.68 -5.58
C GLY A 178 16.76 7.33 -4.61
N LEU A 179 16.29 6.07 -4.57
CA LEU A 179 15.26 5.63 -3.63
C LEU A 179 15.88 5.16 -2.31
N SER A 180 15.21 5.51 -1.22
CA SER A 180 15.44 5.00 0.14
C SER A 180 14.08 4.69 0.78
N GLY A 181 14.01 4.01 1.90
CA GLY A 181 12.73 3.74 2.53
C GLY A 181 12.78 2.71 3.65
N ASP A 182 11.59 2.35 4.15
CA ASP A 182 11.38 1.42 5.23
C ASP A 182 10.71 0.14 4.73
N VAL A 183 11.04 -0.96 5.41
CA VAL A 183 10.49 -2.28 5.15
C VAL A 183 9.66 -2.73 6.35
N PHE A 184 8.39 -3.00 6.12
CA PHE A 184 7.45 -3.45 7.14
C PHE A 184 7.05 -4.90 6.88
N LEU A 185 7.24 -5.76 7.87
CA LEU A 185 6.78 -7.14 7.78
C LEU A 185 5.25 -7.18 7.61
N PHE A 186 4.78 -7.93 6.63
CA PHE A 186 3.36 -8.17 6.44
C PHE A 186 2.86 -9.19 7.46
N GLU A 187 2.54 -8.73 8.67
CA GLU A 187 2.21 -9.53 9.84
C GLU A 187 0.75 -9.26 10.27
N PRO A 188 -0.13 -10.30 10.32
CA PRO A 188 -1.48 -10.12 10.85
C PRO A 188 -1.49 -9.47 12.23
N THR A 189 -2.57 -8.73 12.55
CA THR A 189 -2.71 -7.88 13.75
C THR A 189 -1.91 -6.58 13.76
N SER A 190 -1.02 -6.38 12.80
CA SER A 190 -0.27 -5.13 12.60
C SER A 190 -1.02 -4.16 11.69
N ILE A 191 -0.67 -2.88 11.80
CA ILE A 191 -1.14 -1.80 10.91
C ILE A 191 0.05 -0.99 10.43
N MET A 192 0.05 -0.70 9.13
CA MET A 192 0.97 0.25 8.51
C MET A 192 0.19 1.48 8.07
N VAL A 193 0.64 2.67 8.48
CA VAL A 193 0.02 3.95 8.11
C VAL A 193 1.06 4.81 7.42
N PHE A 194 0.72 5.36 6.26
CA PHE A 194 1.59 6.26 5.50
C PHE A 194 0.77 7.18 4.59
N ASP A 195 1.34 8.33 4.25
CA ASP A 195 0.73 9.28 3.30
C ASP A 195 0.54 8.64 1.92
N ASN A 196 -0.58 8.88 1.29
CA ASN A 196 -0.91 8.33 -0.03
C ASN A 196 0.04 8.77 -1.15
N ARG A 197 0.80 9.84 -0.93
CA ARG A 197 1.82 10.34 -1.85
C ARG A 197 3.10 9.52 -1.84
N TYR A 198 3.39 8.77 -0.76
CA TYR A 198 4.59 7.92 -0.73
C TYR A 198 4.52 6.81 -1.78
N ILE A 199 5.63 6.66 -2.48
CA ILE A 199 5.82 5.49 -3.35
C ILE A 199 5.94 4.26 -2.45
N HIS A 200 5.21 3.21 -2.77
CA HIS A 200 5.26 1.97 -2.00
C HIS A 200 5.10 0.74 -2.90
N ALA A 201 5.56 -0.40 -2.42
CA ALA A 201 5.56 -1.66 -3.16
C ALA A 201 5.33 -2.86 -2.24
N THR A 202 4.71 -3.90 -2.75
CA THR A 202 4.82 -5.22 -2.13
C THR A 202 6.20 -5.81 -2.46
N SER A 203 6.90 -6.32 -1.45
CA SER A 203 8.20 -6.95 -1.62
C SER A 203 8.18 -8.14 -2.59
N SER A 204 9.34 -8.55 -3.03
CA SER A 204 9.55 -9.81 -3.76
C SER A 204 8.95 -10.97 -2.98
N PHE A 205 7.93 -11.58 -3.56
CA PHE A 205 7.17 -12.61 -2.87
C PHE A 205 6.40 -13.45 -3.91
N LYS A 206 6.35 -14.73 -3.69
CA LYS A 206 5.47 -15.67 -4.43
C LYS A 206 4.68 -16.46 -3.41
N GLY A 207 3.35 -16.36 -3.47
CA GLY A 207 2.50 -17.03 -2.49
C GLY A 207 1.06 -16.58 -2.57
N ASP A 208 0.39 -16.52 -1.45
CA ASP A 208 -1.00 -16.11 -1.33
C ASP A 208 -1.17 -15.32 -0.03
N LYS A 209 -1.39 -14.02 -0.16
CA LYS A 209 -1.64 -13.12 0.97
C LYS A 209 -2.89 -12.29 0.76
N LEU A 210 -3.62 -12.07 1.85
CA LEU A 210 -4.80 -11.22 1.92
C LEU A 210 -4.52 -10.04 2.84
N GLY A 211 -4.91 -8.86 2.41
CA GLY A 211 -4.88 -7.64 3.22
C GLY A 211 -6.11 -6.77 3.00
N LEU A 212 -6.23 -5.76 3.85
CA LEU A 212 -7.20 -4.70 3.76
C LEU A 212 -6.46 -3.37 3.66
N SER A 213 -6.82 -2.55 2.68
CA SER A 213 -6.34 -1.17 2.53
C SER A 213 -7.51 -0.23 2.77
N LEU A 214 -7.35 0.70 3.71
CA LEU A 214 -8.32 1.75 4.02
C LEU A 214 -7.68 3.12 3.79
N ARG A 215 -8.48 4.08 3.34
CA ARG A 215 -8.02 5.44 3.05
C ARG A 215 -8.77 6.43 3.92
N PHE A 216 -8.02 7.37 4.48
CA PHE A 216 -8.53 8.43 5.34
C PHE A 216 -8.07 9.78 4.84
N MET A 217 -8.93 10.77 4.95
CA MET A 217 -8.63 12.18 4.67
C MET A 217 -8.65 12.99 5.95
N ASN A 218 -7.76 13.97 6.04
CA ASN A 218 -7.75 14.93 7.14
C ASN A 218 -8.91 15.93 6.97
N LEU A 219 -9.71 16.11 8.02
CA LEU A 219 -10.86 17.03 8.02
C LEU A 219 -10.47 18.49 8.31
N LEU A 220 -9.25 18.77 8.76
CA LEU A 220 -8.84 20.13 9.11
C LEU A 220 -8.65 21.04 7.90
N HIS A 221 -8.66 20.49 6.69
CA HIS A 221 -8.45 21.22 5.44
C HIS A 221 -9.67 21.23 4.51
N TYR A 222 -10.87 20.99 5.08
CA TYR A 222 -12.16 21.09 4.39
C TYR A 222 -12.99 22.27 4.89
#